data_af6db7ad111659d3112b41d935cd8b5a
#
_entry.id   af6db7ad111659d3112b41d935cd8b5a
#
_cell.length_a   1.000
_cell.length_b   1.000
_cell.length_c   1.000
_cell.angle_alpha   90.00
_cell.angle_beta   90.00
_cell.angle_gamma   90.00
#
_symmetry.space_group_name_H-M   'P 1'
#
loop_
_entity.id
_entity.type
_entity.pdbx_description
1 polymer ?
#
loop_
_entity_poly.entity_id
_entity_poly.type
_entity_poly.pdbx_seq_one_letter_code
_entity_poly.pdbx_strand_id
1 'polypeptide(L)'
;MSDTKKESENSKKTVPQFHKLMEMPVTARLVLGECRMDIEEILKLGQGSMLELSTMVNEDLKLYINDAEIAKAKSVMVGEKLGAQIKEISSTEDRLKDLTNLE
;
A
#
# COMPACT_ATOMS: atom_id res chain seq x y z
N MET A 1 5.45 16.13 39.80
CA MET A 1 6.01 16.38 38.99
C MET A 1 6.22 15.56 37.99
N SER A 2 6.66 14.81 38.06
CA SER A 2 6.95 14.13 36.99
C SER A 2 5.85 13.61 36.38
N ASP A 3 4.71 13.70 36.87
CA ASP A 3 3.78 13.15 36.20
C ASP A 3 2.96 13.98 35.54
N THR A 4 2.78 15.07 35.97
CA THR A 4 2.20 15.97 35.18
C THR A 4 2.93 15.77 34.08
N LYS A 5 4.04 15.41 34.25
CA LYS A 5 4.72 15.10 33.24
C LYS A 5 4.07 14.11 32.47
N LYS A 6 3.44 13.15 32.97
CA LYS A 6 2.88 12.20 32.18
C LYS A 6 1.96 12.75 31.23
N GLU A 7 1.03 13.46 31.60
CA GLU A 7 0.15 13.94 30.68
C GLU A 7 0.78 14.86 29.81
N SER A 8 1.60 15.68 30.23
CA SER A 8 2.15 16.58 29.35
C SER A 8 3.02 15.79 28.48
N GLU A 9 3.50 14.73 28.96
CA GLU A 9 4.31 13.92 28.17
C GLU A 9 3.55 13.41 27.04
N ASN A 10 2.38 13.01 27.18
CA ASN A 10 1.63 12.53 26.09
C ASN A 10 1.49 13.60 25.08
N SER A 11 1.16 14.75 25.45
CA SER A 11 1.04 15.84 24.52
C SER A 11 2.33 16.11 23.86
N LYS A 12 3.37 16.16 24.57
CA LYS A 12 4.65 16.42 24.00
C LYS A 12 5.07 15.32 23.09
N LYS A 13 4.78 14.13 23.41
CA LYS A 13 5.20 13.04 22.58
C LYS A 13 4.43 13.01 21.30
N THR A 14 3.22 13.46 21.32
CA THR A 14 2.41 13.42 20.14
C THR A 14 3.10 14.07 18.96
N VAL A 15 3.63 15.24 19.11
CA VAL A 15 4.27 15.93 18.02
C VAL A 15 5.54 15.24 17.57
N PRO A 16 6.46 14.91 18.44
CA PRO A 16 7.65 14.22 18.01
C PRO A 16 7.33 12.86 17.36
N GLN A 17 6.32 12.18 17.90
CA GLN A 17 5.96 10.90 17.36
C GLN A 17 5.34 11.06 15.99
N PHE A 18 4.61 12.12 15.79
CA PHE A 18 3.99 12.35 14.51
C PHE A 18 5.09 12.61 13.46
N HIS A 19 6.11 13.36 13.81
CA HIS A 19 7.19 13.63 12.91
C HIS A 19 7.91 12.32 12.55
N LYS A 20 8.14 11.48 13.51
CA LYS A 20 8.78 10.22 13.25
C LYS A 20 7.89 9.39 12.35
N LEU A 21 6.61 9.39 12.60
CA LEU A 21 5.69 8.65 11.81
C LEU A 21 5.74 9.11 10.37
N MET A 22 5.82 10.40 10.15
CA MET A 22 5.85 10.95 8.81
C MET A 22 7.11 10.57 8.04
N GLU A 23 8.14 10.21 8.76
CA GLU A 23 9.38 9.82 8.11
C GLU A 23 9.58 8.32 8.02
N MET A 24 8.64 7.54 8.50
CA MET A 24 8.80 6.09 8.44
C MET A 24 8.62 5.58 7.03
N PRO A 25 9.48 4.71 6.58
CA PRO A 25 9.35 4.17 5.24
C PRO A 25 8.25 3.13 5.19
N VAL A 26 7.52 3.07 4.11
CA VAL A 26 6.51 2.06 3.89
C VAL A 26 6.69 1.52 2.48
N THR A 27 6.08 0.38 2.21
CA THR A 27 6.19 -0.23 0.89
C THR A 27 4.89 -0.03 0.13
N ALA A 28 5.00 0.50 -1.06
CA ALA A 28 3.85 0.65 -1.95
C ALA A 28 3.90 -0.47 -2.98
N ARG A 29 2.77 -1.14 -3.19
CA ARG A 29 2.69 -2.24 -4.15
C ARG A 29 1.55 -1.98 -5.11
N LEU A 30 1.81 -2.16 -6.40
CA LEU A 30 0.78 -2.06 -7.40
C LEU A 30 0.44 -3.49 -7.81
N VAL A 31 -0.78 -3.93 -7.53
CA VAL A 31 -1.18 -5.30 -7.74
C VAL A 31 -1.85 -5.44 -9.10
N LEU A 32 -1.30 -6.28 -9.95
CA LEU A 32 -1.84 -6.48 -11.28
C LEU A 32 -3.15 -7.25 -11.26
N GLY A 33 -3.27 -8.24 -10.41
CA GLY A 33 -4.46 -9.05 -10.36
C GLY A 33 -4.16 -10.37 -9.70
N GLU A 34 -5.12 -11.26 -9.71
CA GLU A 34 -4.92 -12.56 -9.08
C GLU A 34 -5.67 -13.61 -9.85
N CYS A 35 -5.36 -14.85 -9.65
CA CYS A 35 -6.08 -15.93 -10.25
C CYS A 35 -6.08 -17.10 -9.29
N ARG A 36 -7.05 -17.98 -9.45
CA ARG A 36 -7.13 -19.16 -8.59
C ARG A 36 -6.61 -20.32 -9.39
N MET A 37 -5.82 -21.16 -8.75
CA MET A 37 -5.24 -22.31 -9.41
C MET A 37 -5.27 -23.48 -8.47
N ASP A 38 -5.40 -24.69 -9.04
CA ASP A 38 -5.30 -25.90 -8.25
C ASP A 38 -3.84 -26.17 -8.04
N ILE A 39 -3.51 -26.93 -7.02
CA ILE A 39 -2.13 -27.28 -6.74
C ILE A 39 -1.54 -28.01 -7.93
N GLU A 40 -2.32 -28.88 -8.56
CA GLU A 40 -1.83 -29.61 -9.71
C GLU A 40 -1.40 -28.65 -10.82
N GLU A 41 -2.14 -27.59 -11.05
CA GLU A 41 -1.79 -26.62 -12.06
C GLU A 41 -0.52 -25.87 -11.68
N ILE A 42 -0.37 -25.56 -10.41
CA ILE A 42 0.82 -24.86 -9.95
C ILE A 42 2.05 -25.70 -10.16
N LEU A 43 1.93 -27.00 -9.91
CA LEU A 43 3.06 -27.89 -10.06
C LEU A 43 3.49 -28.07 -11.52
N LYS A 44 2.60 -27.73 -12.44
CA LYS A 44 2.92 -27.86 -13.85
C LYS A 44 3.49 -26.57 -14.46
N LEU A 45 3.58 -25.51 -13.66
CA LEU A 45 4.09 -24.26 -14.15
C LEU A 45 5.59 -24.38 -14.45
N GLY A 46 6.01 -23.74 -15.48
CA GLY A 46 7.42 -23.74 -15.85
C GLY A 46 7.73 -22.49 -16.62
N GLN A 47 8.93 -22.40 -17.11
CA GLN A 47 9.37 -21.25 -17.84
C GLN A 47 8.52 -21.10 -19.09
N GLY A 48 7.96 -19.94 -19.31
CA GLY A 48 7.11 -19.69 -20.47
C GLY A 48 5.63 -19.92 -20.21
N SER A 49 5.28 -20.44 -19.04
CA SER A 49 3.88 -20.63 -18.72
C SER A 49 3.20 -19.27 -18.58
N MET A 50 1.91 -19.21 -18.85
CA MET A 50 1.18 -17.98 -18.77
C MET A 50 0.04 -18.12 -17.78
N LEU A 51 -0.18 -17.10 -16.99
CA LEU A 51 -1.28 -17.06 -16.03
C LEU A 51 -2.27 -16.00 -16.49
N GLU A 52 -3.54 -16.34 -16.39
CA GLU A 52 -4.56 -15.41 -16.78
C GLU A 52 -5.09 -14.79 -15.49
N LEU A 53 -4.93 -13.49 -15.33
CA LEU A 53 -5.35 -12.81 -14.13
C LEU A 53 -6.77 -12.30 -14.25
N SER A 54 -7.38 -12.01 -13.11
CA SER A 54 -8.77 -11.57 -13.10
C SER A 54 -8.96 -10.15 -13.59
N THR A 55 -7.89 -9.37 -13.70
CA THR A 55 -7.97 -7.99 -14.09
C THR A 55 -7.96 -7.84 -15.60
N MET A 56 -8.84 -6.99 -16.13
CA MET A 56 -8.88 -6.73 -17.55
C MET A 56 -7.76 -5.78 -17.93
N VAL A 57 -7.32 -5.82 -19.17
CA VAL A 57 -6.17 -5.03 -19.60
C VAL A 57 -6.32 -3.53 -19.43
N ASN A 58 -7.53 -3.02 -19.49
CA ASN A 58 -7.74 -1.58 -19.34
C ASN A 58 -8.35 -1.20 -18.02
N GLU A 59 -8.35 -2.12 -17.08
CA GLU A 59 -8.93 -1.87 -15.77
C GLU A 59 -7.90 -1.24 -14.86
N ASP A 60 -8.31 -0.36 -13.95
CA ASP A 60 -7.38 0.25 -13.01
C ASP A 60 -6.89 -0.80 -12.03
N LEU A 61 -5.68 -0.64 -11.60
CA LEU A 61 -5.05 -1.58 -10.68
C LEU A 61 -5.11 -1.01 -9.27
N LYS A 62 -4.96 -1.88 -8.29
CA LYS A 62 -5.03 -1.45 -6.91
C LYS A 62 -3.65 -1.16 -6.37
N LEU A 63 -3.51 -0.04 -5.72
CA LEU A 63 -2.26 0.35 -5.08
C LEU A 63 -2.40 0.15 -3.59
N TYR A 64 -1.53 -0.66 -3.02
CA TYR A 64 -1.54 -0.92 -1.60
C TYR A 64 -0.32 -0.30 -0.94
N ILE A 65 -0.51 0.20 0.27
CA ILE A 65 0.61 0.61 1.10
C ILE A 65 0.55 -0.35 2.28
N ASN A 66 1.56 -1.17 2.41
CA ASN A 66 1.55 -2.30 3.33
C ASN A 66 0.35 -3.15 2.96
N ASP A 67 -0.62 -3.32 3.81
CA ASP A 67 -1.77 -4.16 3.49
C ASP A 67 -3.05 -3.38 3.21
N ALA A 68 -2.98 -2.07 3.16
CA ALA A 68 -4.17 -1.25 2.97
C ALA A 68 -4.28 -0.75 1.54
N GLU A 69 -5.43 -0.92 0.93
CA GLU A 69 -5.65 -0.41 -0.42
C GLU A 69 -5.89 1.09 -0.31
N ILE A 70 -4.99 1.89 -0.87
CA ILE A 70 -5.02 3.34 -0.75
C ILE A 70 -5.57 4.00 -2.01
N ALA A 71 -5.33 3.42 -3.16
CA ALA A 71 -5.65 4.09 -4.40
C ALA A 71 -5.87 3.13 -5.54
N LYS A 72 -6.35 3.64 -6.65
CA LYS A 72 -6.42 2.90 -7.89
C LYS A 72 -5.50 3.62 -8.84
N ALA A 73 -4.77 2.89 -9.62
CA ALA A 73 -3.73 3.45 -10.46
C ALA A 73 -3.59 2.69 -11.76
N LYS A 74 -2.82 3.28 -12.66
CA LYS A 74 -2.59 2.67 -13.94
C LYS A 74 -1.09 2.53 -14.04
N SER A 75 -0.61 1.46 -14.59
CA SER A 75 0.83 1.29 -14.74
C SER A 75 1.31 2.15 -15.89
N VAL A 76 2.45 2.78 -15.72
CA VAL A 76 3.04 3.64 -16.74
C VAL A 76 4.53 3.40 -16.73
N MET A 77 5.21 3.91 -17.73
CA MET A 77 6.65 3.80 -17.78
C MET A 77 7.26 5.11 -17.31
N VAL A 78 8.25 5.00 -16.44
CA VAL A 78 8.96 6.17 -15.96
C VAL A 78 10.43 5.89 -16.26
N GLY A 79 10.90 6.38 -17.38
CA GLY A 79 12.25 6.04 -17.87
C GLY A 79 12.29 4.57 -18.20
N GLU A 80 13.17 3.84 -17.57
CA GLU A 80 13.29 2.41 -17.81
C GLU A 80 12.58 1.59 -16.75
N LYS A 81 11.83 2.24 -15.87
CA LYS A 81 11.16 1.55 -14.80
C LYS A 81 9.65 1.66 -14.97
N LEU A 82 8.94 0.80 -14.29
CA LEU A 82 7.49 0.89 -14.27
C LEU A 82 7.10 1.81 -13.13
N GLY A 83 6.04 2.56 -13.33
CA GLY A 83 5.51 3.44 -12.30
C GLY A 83 4.02 3.29 -12.23
N ALA A 84 3.42 4.03 -11.37
CA ALA A 84 1.97 4.03 -11.18
C ALA A 84 1.44 5.44 -11.28
N GLN A 85 0.42 5.63 -12.11
CA GLN A 85 -0.22 6.92 -12.21
C GLN A 85 -1.53 6.82 -11.44
N ILE A 86 -1.67 7.63 -10.42
CA ILE A 86 -2.84 7.56 -9.55
C ILE A 86 -4.08 8.04 -10.28
N LYS A 87 -5.14 7.25 -10.19
CA LYS A 87 -6.41 7.61 -10.82
C LYS A 87 -7.40 8.05 -9.76
N GLU A 88 -7.49 7.32 -8.65
CA GLU A 88 -8.37 7.65 -7.56
C GLU A 88 -7.59 7.38 -6.30
N ILE A 89 -7.74 8.21 -5.31
CA ILE A 89 -7.01 8.02 -4.07
C ILE A 89 -7.88 8.47 -2.90
N SER A 90 -7.70 7.82 -1.76
CA SER A 90 -8.47 8.17 -0.57
C SER A 90 -8.00 9.51 -0.02
N SER A 91 -8.77 10.09 0.89
CA SER A 91 -8.40 11.39 1.45
C SER A 91 -7.13 11.23 2.29
N THR A 92 -6.47 12.33 2.53
CA THR A 92 -5.25 12.31 3.33
C THR A 92 -5.52 11.74 4.70
N GLU A 93 -6.63 12.11 5.29
CA GLU A 93 -6.97 11.63 6.59
C GLU A 93 -7.19 10.14 6.60
N ASP A 94 -7.92 9.61 5.63
CA ASP A 94 -8.16 8.18 5.56
C ASP A 94 -6.85 7.44 5.31
N ARG A 95 -5.97 8.00 4.49
CA ARG A 95 -4.70 7.36 4.24
C ARG A 95 -3.88 7.27 5.51
N LEU A 96 -3.89 8.31 6.30
CA LEU A 96 -3.12 8.32 7.52
C LEU A 96 -3.66 7.28 8.48
N LYS A 97 -4.97 7.13 8.55
CA LYS A 97 -5.56 6.14 9.40
C LYS A 97 -5.17 4.76 8.94
N ASP A 98 -5.26 4.49 7.67
CA ASP A 98 -4.92 3.17 7.13
C ASP A 98 -3.45 2.83 7.39
N LEU A 99 -2.58 3.81 7.28
CA LEU A 99 -1.18 3.56 7.47
C LEU A 99 -0.77 3.40 8.92
N THR A 100 -1.43 4.10 9.80
CA THR A 100 -1.05 4.06 11.20
C THR A 100 -1.91 3.11 12.01
N ASN A 101 -2.99 2.65 11.41
CA ASN A 101 -3.86 1.73 12.09
C ASN A 101 -4.41 2.34 13.37
N LEU A 102 -4.62 3.64 13.36
CA LEU A 102 -5.17 4.29 14.53
C LEU A 102 -6.66 4.21 14.45
N GLU A 103 -7.25 3.85 15.48
CA GLU A 103 -8.66 3.75 15.41
C GLU A 103 -9.23 4.22 16.54
#